data_b8e0792b3b80f08f71a19302d3c0c979
#
_entry.id   b8e0792b3b80f08f71a19302d3c0c979
#
_cell.length_a   1.000
_cell.length_b   1.000
_cell.length_c   1.000
_cell.angle_alpha   90.00
_cell.angle_beta   90.00
_cell.angle_gamma   90.00
#
_symmetry.space_group_name_H-M   'P 1'
#
loop_
_entity.id
_entity.type
_entity.pdbx_description
1 polymer ?
#
loop_
_entity_poly.entity_id
_entity_poly.type
_entity_poly.pdbx_seq_one_letter_code
_entity_poly.pdbx_strand_id
1 'polypeptide(L)'
;MGTRPGRRTSAPGVAALLSLLVPGLGQAWLGAARRGLFLAAPVILGLAAALGFVTGGGRNALVDALVRPSVILALLVAIIGLGIYHVIAIQDAYRLGLRREREGPRDSAGRRLFRSPVLIGALAIAIVGYGTLADVGFGAYRATSAIFVKPDTGFTIPEPSFEPTATPNGPEPTELAPPEPTPTPIPVPAWAADGRLNLLLIGSDAGPGRWSLRSDTMIVASVDVATARTVLFGIPRNIINVPLPPESAKAFSNGRYPELLNSLYVYALGHPRYFPGGEAAGFRALTGAIQELVGVPLDGVLVVNLTGFVDLIDAVGGLWIDAPYSLYDDQYPSGAGQITVYFPAGCQKLDGTEALEYARSRHSSDDYSRMGRQQIVLKALARQLDPIALLPKVPKLLDVARDNLWTTIDQNEVANLAVLAARVDGRAIQTVMIQPPTFPEFLDKASIRRVQATVRSIFDAAPSAGPSPAPKSAPKPCPRPNKS
;
A
#
# COMPACT_ATOMS: atom_id res chain seq x y z
N MET A 1 -21.23 66.43 21.87
CA MET A 1 -19.86 65.90 21.79
C MET A 1 -19.94 64.49 21.24
N GLY A 2 -19.77 64.35 19.93
CA GLY A 2 -19.80 63.09 19.28
C GLY A 2 -18.40 62.47 19.31
N THR A 3 -18.24 61.28 19.91
CA THR A 3 -17.04 60.48 19.92
C THR A 3 -16.77 60.00 18.51
N ARG A 4 -15.73 60.51 17.85
CA ARG A 4 -15.23 60.01 16.56
C ARG A 4 -14.75 58.57 16.77
N PRO A 5 -15.21 57.61 15.94
CA PRO A 5 -14.69 56.24 16.01
C PRO A 5 -13.19 56.23 15.72
N GLY A 6 -12.42 55.60 16.62
CA GLY A 6 -10.96 55.55 16.57
C GLY A 6 -10.45 55.14 15.18
N ARG A 7 -9.51 55.91 14.65
CA ARG A 7 -8.78 55.67 13.40
C ARG A 7 -8.08 54.31 13.52
N ARG A 8 -8.60 53.28 12.84
CA ARG A 8 -7.86 52.05 12.65
C ARG A 8 -6.61 52.35 11.82
N THR A 9 -5.45 52.07 12.40
CA THR A 9 -4.16 52.24 11.72
C THR A 9 -4.14 51.34 10.49
N SER A 10 -3.98 51.94 9.30
CA SER A 10 -3.84 51.20 8.04
C SER A 10 -2.39 50.70 7.93
N ALA A 11 -2.09 49.52 8.49
CA ALA A 11 -0.78 48.91 8.36
C ALA A 11 -0.81 47.87 7.20
N PRO A 12 -0.26 48.21 6.02
CA PRO A 12 -0.28 47.30 4.85
C PRO A 12 0.36 45.97 5.12
N GLY A 13 1.44 45.93 5.91
CA GLY A 13 2.12 44.72 6.32
C GLY A 13 1.24 43.80 7.19
N VAL A 14 0.46 44.36 8.13
CA VAL A 14 -0.46 43.62 8.97
C VAL A 14 -1.60 43.01 8.11
N ALA A 15 -2.11 43.79 7.15
CA ALA A 15 -3.14 43.28 6.24
C ALA A 15 -2.61 42.09 5.37
N ALA A 16 -1.37 42.14 4.91
CA ALA A 16 -0.72 41.08 4.20
C ALA A 16 -0.57 39.83 5.07
N LEU A 17 -0.10 39.95 6.32
CA LEU A 17 0.02 38.84 7.27
C LEU A 17 -1.33 38.21 7.63
N LEU A 18 -2.37 39.04 7.83
CA LEU A 18 -3.72 38.49 8.06
C LEU A 18 -4.24 37.72 6.85
N SER A 19 -3.94 38.19 5.63
CA SER A 19 -4.32 37.48 4.42
C SER A 19 -3.43 36.26 4.11
N LEU A 20 -2.23 36.17 4.71
CA LEU A 20 -1.42 34.95 4.72
C LEU A 20 -2.09 33.82 5.56
N LEU A 21 -2.72 34.18 6.69
CA LEU A 21 -3.43 33.23 7.52
C LEU A 21 -4.72 32.74 6.84
N VAL A 22 -5.54 33.66 6.35
CA VAL A 22 -6.79 33.37 5.63
C VAL A 22 -6.97 34.38 4.51
N PRO A 23 -7.06 33.99 3.25
CA PRO A 23 -7.37 34.89 2.14
C PRO A 23 -8.60 35.71 2.43
N GLY A 24 -8.48 37.04 2.31
CA GLY A 24 -9.58 37.96 2.60
C GLY A 24 -9.61 38.55 4.00
N LEU A 25 -8.91 37.98 4.98
CA LEU A 25 -8.93 38.50 6.36
C LEU A 25 -8.29 39.90 6.47
N GLY A 26 -7.21 40.13 5.75
CA GLY A 26 -6.58 41.45 5.69
C GLY A 26 -7.46 42.53 5.07
N GLN A 27 -8.21 42.19 4.02
CA GLN A 27 -9.18 43.12 3.41
C GLN A 27 -10.34 43.41 4.36
N ALA A 28 -10.87 42.42 5.05
CA ALA A 28 -11.92 42.60 6.05
C ALA A 28 -11.43 43.49 7.22
N TRP A 29 -10.21 43.25 7.71
CA TRP A 29 -9.59 44.05 8.76
C TRP A 29 -9.43 45.52 8.34
N LEU A 30 -9.08 45.77 7.08
CA LEU A 30 -9.05 47.13 6.52
C LEU A 30 -10.45 47.73 6.32
N GLY A 31 -11.56 47.04 6.65
CA GLY A 31 -12.94 47.53 6.52
C GLY A 31 -13.54 47.29 5.13
N ALA A 32 -12.91 46.49 4.28
CA ALA A 32 -13.47 46.02 2.99
C ALA A 32 -14.09 44.62 3.14
N ALA A 33 -15.04 44.46 4.07
CA ALA A 33 -15.58 43.18 4.48
C ALA A 33 -16.17 42.34 3.32
N ARG A 34 -16.92 42.99 2.41
CA ARG A 34 -17.48 42.28 1.22
C ARG A 34 -16.38 41.71 0.33
N ARG A 35 -15.29 42.46 0.10
CA ARG A 35 -14.13 41.99 -0.68
C ARG A 35 -13.39 40.90 0.05
N GLY A 36 -13.24 41.02 1.38
CA GLY A 36 -12.65 39.97 2.22
C GLY A 36 -13.43 38.68 2.18
N LEU A 37 -14.75 38.75 2.29
CA LEU A 37 -15.62 37.57 2.23
C LEU A 37 -15.56 36.90 0.83
N PHE A 38 -15.57 37.67 -0.26
CA PHE A 38 -15.43 37.15 -1.61
C PHE A 38 -14.11 36.39 -1.80
N LEU A 39 -13.01 36.92 -1.23
CA LEU A 39 -11.71 36.26 -1.28
C LEU A 39 -11.59 35.08 -0.29
N ALA A 40 -12.35 35.04 0.79
CA ALA A 40 -12.38 33.89 1.70
C ALA A 40 -13.27 32.75 1.21
N ALA A 41 -14.31 33.04 0.43
CA ALA A 41 -15.34 32.10 0.05
C ALA A 41 -14.81 30.83 -0.65
N PRO A 42 -13.89 30.86 -1.63
CA PRO A 42 -13.37 29.64 -2.26
C PRO A 42 -12.65 28.72 -1.29
N VAL A 43 -11.90 29.29 -0.32
CA VAL A 43 -11.20 28.49 0.70
C VAL A 43 -12.19 27.86 1.67
N ILE A 44 -13.18 28.63 2.13
CA ILE A 44 -14.23 28.14 3.05
C ILE A 44 -15.04 27.04 2.38
N LEU A 45 -15.44 27.22 1.12
CA LEU A 45 -16.19 26.22 0.35
C LEU A 45 -15.34 24.99 0.08
N GLY A 46 -14.05 25.15 -0.25
CA GLY A 46 -13.13 24.03 -0.43
C GLY A 46 -12.94 23.22 0.84
N LEU A 47 -12.77 23.87 2.00
CA LEU A 47 -12.68 23.19 3.30
C LEU A 47 -14.00 22.50 3.67
N ALA A 48 -15.15 23.14 3.44
CA ALA A 48 -16.45 22.55 3.69
C ALA A 48 -16.68 21.30 2.80
N ALA A 49 -16.31 21.40 1.52
CA ALA A 49 -16.39 20.26 0.59
C ALA A 49 -15.44 19.11 1.01
N ALA A 50 -14.20 19.42 1.40
CA ALA A 50 -13.26 18.41 1.90
C ALA A 50 -13.77 17.76 3.20
N LEU A 51 -14.31 18.53 4.13
CA LEU A 51 -14.91 17.99 5.34
C LEU A 51 -16.13 17.12 5.03
N GLY A 52 -17.03 17.59 4.14
CA GLY A 52 -18.18 16.82 3.68
C GLY A 52 -17.79 15.51 3.00
N PHE A 53 -16.73 15.52 2.21
CA PHE A 53 -16.18 14.31 1.57
C PHE A 53 -15.64 13.32 2.61
N VAL A 54 -14.87 13.80 3.60
CA VAL A 54 -14.31 12.94 4.66
C VAL A 54 -15.41 12.38 5.56
N THR A 55 -16.41 13.18 5.91
CA THR A 55 -17.52 12.73 6.80
C THR A 55 -18.57 11.90 6.09
N GLY A 56 -18.86 12.17 4.82
CA GLY A 56 -19.87 11.48 4.03
C GLY A 56 -19.36 10.22 3.33
N GLY A 57 -18.14 10.26 2.76
CA GLY A 57 -17.53 9.15 2.03
C GLY A 57 -16.78 8.15 2.91
N GLY A 58 -16.51 8.51 4.16
CA GLY A 58 -15.75 7.68 5.08
C GLY A 58 -14.26 7.53 4.69
N ARG A 59 -13.55 6.72 5.48
CA ARG A 59 -12.10 6.46 5.31
C ARG A 59 -11.75 5.85 3.95
N ASN A 60 -12.66 5.07 3.38
CA ASN A 60 -12.45 4.33 2.14
C ASN A 60 -12.38 5.26 0.94
N ALA A 61 -13.28 6.26 0.87
CA ALA A 61 -13.26 7.26 -0.20
C ALA A 61 -11.98 8.12 -0.17
N LEU A 62 -11.43 8.39 1.02
CA LEU A 62 -10.16 9.11 1.15
C LEU A 62 -8.99 8.28 0.62
N VAL A 63 -8.92 6.99 0.98
CA VAL A 63 -7.87 6.08 0.49
C VAL A 63 -7.97 5.93 -1.04
N ASP A 64 -9.18 5.71 -1.57
CA ASP A 64 -9.42 5.64 -3.01
C ASP A 64 -8.95 6.92 -3.74
N ALA A 65 -9.30 8.08 -3.21
CA ALA A 65 -8.90 9.37 -3.79
C ALA A 65 -7.37 9.56 -3.79
N LEU A 66 -6.68 9.15 -2.72
CA LEU A 66 -5.23 9.31 -2.57
C LEU A 66 -4.40 8.33 -3.40
N VAL A 67 -5.01 7.30 -3.95
CA VAL A 67 -4.31 6.28 -4.76
C VAL A 67 -4.51 6.50 -6.27
N ARG A 68 -5.58 7.16 -6.70
CA ARG A 68 -5.85 7.40 -8.13
C ARG A 68 -4.99 8.52 -8.71
N PRO A 69 -4.14 8.29 -9.74
CA PRO A 69 -3.29 9.32 -10.32
C PRO A 69 -4.08 10.52 -10.86
N SER A 70 -5.26 10.28 -11.44
CA SER A 70 -6.12 11.35 -11.94
C SER A 70 -6.61 12.27 -10.82
N VAL A 71 -6.93 11.71 -9.64
CA VAL A 71 -7.34 12.48 -8.47
C VAL A 71 -6.13 13.21 -7.86
N ILE A 72 -4.97 12.55 -7.76
CA ILE A 72 -3.72 13.17 -7.30
C ILE A 72 -3.35 14.35 -8.21
N LEU A 73 -3.44 14.16 -9.53
CA LEU A 73 -3.18 15.22 -10.50
C LEU A 73 -4.17 16.40 -10.35
N ALA A 74 -5.47 16.11 -10.19
CA ALA A 74 -6.48 17.13 -9.94
C ALA A 74 -6.22 17.90 -8.64
N LEU A 75 -5.85 17.21 -7.56
CA LEU A 75 -5.46 17.83 -6.29
C LEU A 75 -4.19 18.68 -6.44
N LEU A 76 -3.19 18.21 -7.20
CA LEU A 76 -1.97 18.95 -7.49
C LEU A 76 -2.29 20.26 -8.22
N VAL A 77 -3.13 20.22 -9.25
CA VAL A 77 -3.58 21.40 -9.98
C VAL A 77 -4.35 22.35 -9.06
N ALA A 78 -5.21 21.81 -8.19
CA ALA A 78 -5.96 22.59 -7.20
C ALA A 78 -5.03 23.26 -6.17
N ILE A 79 -4.00 22.57 -5.67
CA ILE A 79 -2.99 23.12 -4.74
C ILE A 79 -2.23 24.27 -5.38
N ILE A 80 -1.77 24.10 -6.63
CA ILE A 80 -1.05 25.15 -7.37
C ILE A 80 -1.98 26.34 -7.62
N GLY A 81 -3.20 26.10 -8.07
CA GLY A 81 -4.20 27.14 -8.29
C GLY A 81 -4.54 27.92 -7.03
N LEU A 82 -4.70 27.22 -5.90
CA LEU A 82 -4.95 27.82 -4.59
C LEU A 82 -3.73 28.62 -4.11
N GLY A 83 -2.51 28.14 -4.36
CA GLY A 83 -1.28 28.87 -4.05
C GLY A 83 -1.18 30.21 -4.81
N ILE A 84 -1.43 30.20 -6.11
CA ILE A 84 -1.48 31.40 -6.96
C ILE A 84 -2.55 32.37 -6.44
N TYR A 85 -3.76 31.84 -6.18
CA TYR A 85 -4.87 32.61 -5.64
C TYR A 85 -4.52 33.26 -4.29
N HIS A 86 -3.86 32.52 -3.39
CA HIS A 86 -3.46 33.02 -2.08
C HIS A 86 -2.42 34.12 -2.19
N VAL A 87 -1.43 33.98 -3.07
CA VAL A 87 -0.44 35.04 -3.39
C VAL A 87 -1.13 36.31 -3.87
N ILE A 88 -2.12 36.20 -4.76
CA ILE A 88 -2.91 37.31 -5.24
C ILE A 88 -3.67 37.98 -4.09
N ALA A 89 -4.29 37.23 -3.19
CA ALA A 89 -5.03 37.75 -2.04
C ALA A 89 -4.12 38.52 -1.06
N ILE A 90 -2.90 38.02 -0.79
CA ILE A 90 -1.89 38.70 0.04
C ILE A 90 -1.48 40.02 -0.60
N GLN A 91 -1.16 40.03 -1.91
CA GLN A 91 -0.78 41.24 -2.63
C GLN A 91 -1.92 42.29 -2.65
N ASP A 92 -3.15 41.84 -2.83
CA ASP A 92 -4.33 42.66 -2.87
C ASP A 92 -4.58 43.33 -1.52
N ALA A 93 -4.47 42.60 -0.41
CA ALA A 93 -4.56 43.16 0.95
C ALA A 93 -3.51 44.24 1.20
N TYR A 94 -2.26 43.96 0.80
CA TYR A 94 -1.17 44.93 0.92
C TYR A 94 -1.44 46.20 0.10
N ARG A 95 -1.85 46.05 -1.17
CA ARG A 95 -2.19 47.18 -2.05
C ARG A 95 -3.35 48.01 -1.51
N LEU A 96 -4.37 47.36 -0.97
CA LEU A 96 -5.50 48.04 -0.34
C LEU A 96 -5.07 48.87 0.90
N GLY A 97 -4.20 48.28 1.73
CA GLY A 97 -3.59 49.00 2.86
C GLY A 97 -2.84 50.25 2.42
N LEU A 98 -1.99 50.15 1.39
CA LEU A 98 -1.27 51.30 0.82
C LEU A 98 -2.18 52.40 0.26
N ARG A 99 -3.30 52.02 -0.40
CA ARG A 99 -4.27 52.98 -0.91
C ARG A 99 -4.90 53.78 0.24
N ARG A 100 -5.25 53.16 1.35
CA ARG A 100 -5.81 53.78 2.53
C ARG A 100 -4.81 54.65 3.29
N GLU A 101 -3.52 54.31 3.29
CA GLU A 101 -2.46 55.21 3.79
C GLU A 101 -2.33 56.50 2.95
N ARG A 102 -2.55 56.41 1.63
CA ARG A 102 -2.48 57.56 0.71
C ARG A 102 -3.67 58.52 0.83
N GLU A 103 -4.83 58.05 1.25
CA GLU A 103 -6.03 58.81 1.51
C GLU A 103 -5.95 59.58 2.86
N GLY A 104 -4.92 59.27 3.70
CA GLY A 104 -4.54 60.03 4.86
C GLY A 104 -3.63 61.24 4.52
N PRO A 105 -3.24 62.11 5.48
CA PRO A 105 -2.32 63.19 5.25
C PRO A 105 -1.01 62.71 4.61
N ARG A 106 -0.61 63.33 3.52
CA ARG A 106 0.47 62.88 2.63
C ARG A 106 1.82 62.84 3.34
N ASP A 107 2.35 61.64 3.53
CA ASP A 107 3.76 61.38 3.64
C ASP A 107 4.19 60.39 2.54
N SER A 108 5.31 60.68 1.93
CA SER A 108 6.00 60.11 0.76
C SER A 108 5.92 58.59 0.54
N ALA A 109 4.76 58.02 0.17
CA ALA A 109 4.51 56.59 0.05
C ALA A 109 4.75 55.97 -1.36
N GLY A 110 5.31 56.71 -2.33
CA GLY A 110 5.31 56.37 -3.76
C GLY A 110 6.27 55.26 -4.23
N ARG A 111 7.25 54.81 -3.44
CA ARG A 111 8.32 53.87 -3.89
C ARG A 111 8.44 52.61 -3.06
N ARG A 112 7.47 52.24 -2.21
CA ARG A 112 7.63 51.13 -1.24
C ARG A 112 6.94 49.79 -1.63
N LEU A 113 6.38 49.67 -2.84
CA LEU A 113 5.58 48.49 -3.21
C LEU A 113 6.37 47.18 -3.19
N PHE A 114 7.68 47.23 -3.48
CA PHE A 114 8.54 46.04 -3.53
C PHE A 114 9.60 46.00 -2.42
N ARG A 115 9.55 46.90 -1.44
CA ARG A 115 10.56 46.95 -0.39
C ARG A 115 10.05 46.65 1.02
N SER A 116 8.81 46.19 1.17
CA SER A 116 8.34 45.78 2.48
C SER A 116 8.85 44.38 2.81
N PRO A 117 9.74 44.18 3.78
CA PRO A 117 10.23 42.86 4.19
C PRO A 117 9.10 41.95 4.66
N VAL A 118 8.03 42.54 5.22
CA VAL A 118 6.85 41.81 5.66
C VAL A 118 6.08 41.21 4.48
N LEU A 119 5.89 41.94 3.38
CA LEU A 119 5.24 41.43 2.19
C LEU A 119 6.09 40.30 1.55
N ILE A 120 7.40 40.56 1.42
CA ILE A 120 8.32 39.57 0.86
C ILE A 120 8.32 38.27 1.70
N GLY A 121 8.37 38.40 3.03
CA GLY A 121 8.30 37.28 3.96
C GLY A 121 6.98 36.53 3.85
N ALA A 122 5.83 37.20 3.80
CA ALA A 122 4.53 36.59 3.65
C ALA A 122 4.40 35.82 2.31
N LEU A 123 4.87 36.44 1.21
CA LEU A 123 4.87 35.76 -0.10
C LEU A 123 5.81 34.57 -0.13
N ALA A 124 7.01 34.67 0.45
CA ALA A 124 7.97 33.59 0.55
C ALA A 124 7.39 32.41 1.33
N ILE A 125 6.75 32.66 2.48
CA ILE A 125 6.09 31.61 3.28
C ILE A 125 4.97 30.91 2.48
N ALA A 126 4.14 31.68 1.77
CA ALA A 126 3.08 31.11 0.95
C ALA A 126 3.66 30.24 -0.20
N ILE A 127 4.65 30.77 -0.93
CA ILE A 127 5.27 30.06 -2.05
C ILE A 127 5.95 28.77 -1.58
N VAL A 128 6.72 28.83 -0.49
CA VAL A 128 7.39 27.63 0.07
C VAL A 128 6.34 26.64 0.56
N GLY A 129 5.31 27.08 1.29
CA GLY A 129 4.27 26.19 1.81
C GLY A 129 3.49 25.47 0.70
N TYR A 130 3.03 26.18 -0.32
CA TYR A 130 2.35 25.55 -1.46
C TYR A 130 3.30 24.79 -2.36
N GLY A 131 4.56 25.22 -2.49
CA GLY A 131 5.60 24.53 -3.24
C GLY A 131 5.94 23.15 -2.64
N THR A 132 6.06 23.06 -1.31
CA THR A 132 6.30 21.79 -0.62
C THR A 132 5.11 20.84 -0.76
N LEU A 133 3.87 21.35 -0.65
CA LEU A 133 2.66 20.54 -0.88
C LEU A 133 2.58 20.04 -2.33
N ALA A 134 2.94 20.86 -3.30
CA ALA A 134 2.97 20.48 -4.70
C ALA A 134 4.06 19.43 -5.00
N ASP A 135 5.24 19.56 -4.38
CA ASP A 135 6.33 18.59 -4.50
C ASP A 135 5.92 17.20 -3.96
N VAL A 136 5.32 17.17 -2.76
CA VAL A 136 4.76 15.92 -2.19
C VAL A 136 3.69 15.32 -3.10
N GLY A 137 2.77 16.14 -3.62
CA GLY A 137 1.73 15.69 -4.56
C GLY A 137 2.30 15.15 -5.87
N PHE A 138 3.35 15.78 -6.40
CA PHE A 138 4.03 15.33 -7.60
C PHE A 138 4.80 14.03 -7.38
N GLY A 139 5.47 13.88 -6.23
CA GLY A 139 6.11 12.65 -5.78
C GLY A 139 5.10 11.50 -5.72
N ALA A 140 3.95 11.72 -5.09
CA ALA A 140 2.86 10.74 -5.01
C ALA A 140 2.33 10.36 -6.41
N TYR A 141 2.11 11.33 -7.29
CA TYR A 141 1.69 11.09 -8.68
C TYR A 141 2.69 10.21 -9.44
N ARG A 142 3.98 10.52 -9.37
CA ARG A 142 5.03 9.74 -10.03
C ARG A 142 5.14 8.33 -9.48
N ALA A 143 5.07 8.17 -8.16
CA ALA A 143 5.16 6.87 -7.51
C ALA A 143 3.97 5.97 -7.89
N THR A 144 2.74 6.47 -7.76
CA THR A 144 1.55 5.70 -8.13
C THR A 144 1.52 5.32 -9.60
N SER A 145 2.06 6.18 -10.50
CA SER A 145 2.17 5.87 -11.93
C SER A 145 3.23 4.83 -12.27
N ALA A 146 4.24 4.61 -11.40
CA ALA A 146 5.35 3.71 -11.65
C ALA A 146 5.16 2.30 -11.05
N ILE A 147 4.41 2.19 -9.92
CA ILE A 147 4.21 0.92 -9.19
C ILE A 147 3.32 -0.04 -9.98
N PHE A 148 2.30 0.48 -10.65
CA PHE A 148 1.30 -0.34 -11.31
C PHE A 148 1.71 -0.63 -12.75
N VAL A 149 1.80 -1.92 -13.07
CA VAL A 149 2.10 -2.38 -14.43
C VAL A 149 0.91 -2.04 -15.31
N LYS A 150 1.15 -1.29 -16.39
CA LYS A 150 0.12 -1.07 -17.40
C LYS A 150 -0.24 -2.41 -18.06
N PRO A 151 -1.50 -2.62 -18.47
CA PRO A 151 -1.93 -3.82 -19.18
C PRO A 151 -1.05 -4.17 -20.40
N ASP A 152 -0.43 -3.18 -21.02
CA ASP A 152 0.40 -3.32 -22.22
C ASP A 152 1.77 -3.99 -21.98
N THR A 153 2.17 -4.30 -20.75
CA THR A 153 3.48 -4.94 -20.47
C THR A 153 3.50 -6.43 -20.79
N GLY A 154 2.40 -6.99 -21.34
CA GLY A 154 2.32 -8.42 -21.73
C GLY A 154 2.25 -9.39 -20.56
N PHE A 155 2.21 -8.89 -19.30
CA PHE A 155 1.99 -9.74 -18.15
C PHE A 155 0.50 -9.92 -17.92
N THR A 156 0.02 -11.13 -18.16
CA THR A 156 -1.30 -11.59 -17.75
C THR A 156 -1.13 -12.84 -16.90
N ILE A 157 -1.93 -12.98 -15.85
CA ILE A 157 -2.00 -14.24 -15.10
C ILE A 157 -2.55 -15.28 -16.07
N PRO A 158 -1.89 -16.44 -16.23
CA PRO A 158 -2.40 -17.51 -17.11
C PRO A 158 -3.79 -17.95 -16.66
N GLU A 159 -4.65 -18.27 -17.62
CA GLU A 159 -5.94 -18.89 -17.29
C GLU A 159 -5.70 -20.25 -16.59
N PRO A 160 -6.41 -20.53 -15.49
CA PRO A 160 -6.32 -21.81 -14.82
C PRO A 160 -6.83 -22.94 -15.71
N SER A 161 -6.22 -24.12 -15.64
CA SER A 161 -6.68 -25.29 -16.37
C SER A 161 -7.87 -26.00 -15.70
N PHE A 162 -8.31 -25.52 -14.56
CA PHE A 162 -9.43 -26.03 -13.78
C PHE A 162 -10.56 -24.99 -13.75
N GLU A 163 -11.81 -25.45 -13.73
CA GLU A 163 -12.96 -24.59 -13.52
C GLU A 163 -12.94 -24.07 -12.06
N PRO A 164 -12.98 -22.73 -11.83
CA PRO A 164 -13.11 -22.19 -10.50
C PRO A 164 -14.40 -22.73 -9.86
N THR A 165 -14.28 -23.33 -8.68
CA THR A 165 -15.46 -23.78 -7.95
C THR A 165 -16.22 -22.55 -7.47
N ALA A 166 -17.36 -22.24 -8.09
CA ALA A 166 -18.24 -21.20 -7.62
C ALA A 166 -18.66 -21.53 -6.18
N THR A 167 -18.47 -20.57 -5.27
CA THR A 167 -19.03 -20.69 -3.92
C THR A 167 -20.55 -20.85 -4.06
N PRO A 168 -21.21 -21.80 -3.39
CA PRO A 168 -22.67 -21.94 -3.48
C PRO A 168 -23.30 -20.58 -3.11
N ASN A 169 -24.11 -20.04 -4.00
CA ASN A 169 -24.89 -18.86 -3.73
C ASN A 169 -25.65 -19.08 -2.43
N GLY A 170 -25.52 -18.11 -1.50
CA GLY A 170 -26.36 -18.08 -0.31
C GLY A 170 -27.84 -18.12 -0.70
N PRO A 171 -28.74 -18.46 0.23
CA PRO A 171 -30.16 -18.66 -0.08
C PRO A 171 -30.72 -17.45 -0.82
N GLU A 172 -31.45 -17.71 -1.90
CA GLU A 172 -32.15 -16.75 -2.74
C GLU A 172 -32.99 -15.84 -1.84
N PRO A 173 -32.90 -14.50 -1.98
CA PRO A 173 -33.68 -13.59 -1.13
C PRO A 173 -35.15 -13.77 -1.38
N THR A 174 -35.89 -14.17 -0.36
CA THR A 174 -37.34 -14.16 -0.37
C THR A 174 -37.83 -12.71 -0.51
N GLU A 175 -38.60 -12.46 -1.54
CA GLU A 175 -39.22 -11.17 -1.87
C GLU A 175 -40.11 -10.69 -0.71
N LEU A 176 -39.71 -9.66 0.03
CA LEU A 176 -40.55 -8.97 1.02
C LEU A 176 -40.22 -7.48 1.09
N ALA A 177 -41.23 -6.68 0.77
CA ALA A 177 -41.46 -5.25 1.02
C ALA A 177 -40.69 -4.23 0.16
N PRO A 178 -41.32 -3.07 -0.19
CA PRO A 178 -40.72 -2.03 -1.04
C PRO A 178 -39.53 -1.36 -0.33
N PRO A 179 -38.43 -1.10 -1.06
CA PRO A 179 -37.18 -0.67 -0.45
C PRO A 179 -37.20 0.82 -0.10
N GLU A 180 -36.71 1.12 1.11
CA GLU A 180 -36.08 2.42 1.37
C GLU A 180 -34.93 2.66 0.38
N PRO A 181 -34.54 3.92 0.08
CA PRO A 181 -33.49 4.20 -0.91
C PRO A 181 -32.17 3.52 -0.49
N THR A 182 -31.92 2.37 -1.12
CA THR A 182 -30.71 1.59 -0.93
C THR A 182 -29.53 2.43 -1.43
N PRO A 183 -28.46 2.64 -0.65
CA PRO A 183 -27.24 3.24 -1.14
C PRO A 183 -26.77 2.43 -2.36
N THR A 184 -26.43 3.11 -3.45
CA THR A 184 -25.94 2.50 -4.68
C THR A 184 -24.88 1.46 -4.35
N PRO A 185 -25.06 0.17 -4.73
CA PRO A 185 -24.07 -0.86 -4.42
C PRO A 185 -22.73 -0.44 -5.01
N ILE A 186 -21.71 -0.39 -4.18
CA ILE A 186 -20.33 -0.23 -4.68
C ILE A 186 -20.09 -1.43 -5.61
N PRO A 187 -19.65 -1.21 -6.86
CA PRO A 187 -19.40 -2.31 -7.78
C PRO A 187 -18.46 -3.32 -7.13
N VAL A 188 -18.88 -4.58 -7.07
CA VAL A 188 -18.04 -5.66 -6.56
C VAL A 188 -16.87 -5.81 -7.53
N PRO A 189 -15.60 -5.70 -7.09
CA PRO A 189 -14.45 -5.88 -7.96
C PRO A 189 -14.46 -7.27 -8.62
N ALA A 190 -13.94 -7.37 -9.84
CA ALA A 190 -13.94 -8.64 -10.58
C ALA A 190 -13.27 -9.79 -9.79
N TRP A 191 -12.21 -9.49 -9.03
CA TRP A 191 -11.51 -10.43 -8.17
C TRP A 191 -12.31 -10.89 -6.94
N ALA A 192 -13.40 -10.22 -6.62
CA ALA A 192 -14.27 -10.59 -5.50
C ALA A 192 -15.51 -11.40 -5.94
N ALA A 193 -15.62 -11.71 -7.24
CA ALA A 193 -16.79 -12.38 -7.80
C ALA A 193 -16.97 -13.82 -7.26
N ASP A 194 -15.84 -14.50 -6.96
CA ASP A 194 -15.82 -15.85 -6.34
C ASP A 194 -15.83 -15.79 -4.81
N GLY A 195 -15.91 -14.60 -4.21
CA GLY A 195 -15.90 -14.38 -2.76
C GLY A 195 -14.52 -14.45 -2.10
N ARG A 196 -13.44 -14.59 -2.86
CA ARG A 196 -12.07 -14.68 -2.35
C ARG A 196 -11.11 -13.81 -3.15
N LEU A 197 -10.06 -13.35 -2.48
CA LEU A 197 -8.91 -12.69 -3.07
C LEU A 197 -7.68 -13.57 -2.85
N ASN A 198 -7.07 -14.06 -3.93
CA ASN A 198 -5.89 -14.91 -3.89
C ASN A 198 -4.70 -14.16 -4.48
N LEU A 199 -3.79 -13.69 -3.62
CA LEU A 199 -2.59 -12.95 -4.01
C LEU A 199 -1.35 -13.83 -3.88
N LEU A 200 -0.52 -13.89 -4.92
CA LEU A 200 0.80 -14.49 -4.86
C LEU A 200 1.83 -13.45 -4.41
N LEU A 201 2.39 -13.64 -3.25
CA LEU A 201 3.46 -12.84 -2.69
C LEU A 201 4.80 -13.50 -3.01
N ILE A 202 5.69 -12.78 -3.69
CA ILE A 202 7.03 -13.26 -4.06
C ILE A 202 8.07 -12.37 -3.42
N GLY A 203 8.96 -12.96 -2.60
CA GLY A 203 10.20 -12.33 -2.16
C GLY A 203 11.31 -12.68 -3.15
N SER A 204 11.87 -11.66 -3.78
CA SER A 204 12.94 -11.77 -4.77
C SER A 204 14.29 -11.45 -4.17
N ASP A 205 15.34 -12.17 -4.55
CA ASP A 205 16.73 -11.87 -4.19
C ASP A 205 17.35 -10.76 -5.08
N ALA A 206 16.54 -10.14 -5.94
CA ALA A 206 16.94 -9.00 -6.73
C ALA A 206 17.33 -7.82 -5.81
N GLY A 207 18.42 -7.13 -6.18
CA GLY A 207 18.82 -5.85 -5.61
C GLY A 207 18.66 -4.74 -6.64
N PRO A 208 18.99 -3.49 -6.33
CA PRO A 208 18.91 -2.37 -7.25
C PRO A 208 19.61 -2.70 -8.57
N GLY A 209 18.88 -2.66 -9.68
CA GLY A 209 19.42 -2.95 -11.02
C GLY A 209 19.70 -4.45 -11.32
N ARG A 210 19.30 -5.37 -10.46
CA ARG A 210 19.45 -6.83 -10.67
C ARG A 210 18.07 -7.49 -10.61
N TRP A 211 17.63 -7.98 -11.76
CA TRP A 211 16.38 -8.72 -11.91
C TRP A 211 16.61 -10.23 -12.07
N SER A 212 17.71 -10.76 -11.54
CA SER A 212 17.91 -12.21 -11.48
C SER A 212 17.03 -12.76 -10.37
N LEU A 213 15.86 -13.22 -10.74
CA LEU A 213 14.87 -13.70 -9.80
C LEU A 213 15.08 -15.17 -9.47
N ARG A 214 15.76 -15.40 -8.36
CA ARG A 214 15.44 -16.59 -7.58
C ARG A 214 14.35 -16.20 -6.60
N SER A 215 13.14 -16.73 -6.80
CA SER A 215 12.05 -16.58 -5.87
C SER A 215 12.31 -17.45 -4.65
N ASP A 216 12.89 -16.85 -3.62
CA ASP A 216 13.21 -17.54 -2.38
C ASP A 216 12.02 -17.61 -1.41
N THR A 217 11.02 -16.75 -1.62
CA THR A 217 9.76 -16.73 -0.87
C THR A 217 8.60 -16.74 -1.84
N MET A 218 7.69 -17.69 -1.68
CA MET A 218 6.45 -17.78 -2.44
C MET A 218 5.32 -18.13 -1.48
N ILE A 219 4.36 -17.23 -1.33
CA ILE A 219 3.24 -17.39 -0.41
C ILE A 219 1.96 -16.99 -1.14
N VAL A 220 0.98 -17.89 -1.19
CA VAL A 220 -0.37 -17.54 -1.63
C VAL A 220 -1.15 -17.05 -0.41
N ALA A 221 -1.51 -15.78 -0.41
CA ALA A 221 -2.38 -15.18 0.59
C ALA A 221 -3.82 -15.20 0.07
N SER A 222 -4.68 -15.99 0.69
CA SER A 222 -6.08 -16.10 0.35
C SER A 222 -6.94 -15.45 1.40
N VAL A 223 -7.76 -14.48 0.99
CA VAL A 223 -8.61 -13.67 1.87
C VAL A 223 -10.07 -13.84 1.47
N ASP A 224 -10.90 -14.26 2.39
CA ASP A 224 -12.34 -14.28 2.24
C ASP A 224 -12.88 -12.83 2.27
N VAL A 225 -13.52 -12.40 1.21
CA VAL A 225 -13.93 -11.00 1.02
C VAL A 225 -15.02 -10.59 2.03
N ALA A 226 -15.92 -11.50 2.38
CA ALA A 226 -17.01 -11.22 3.30
C ALA A 226 -16.55 -11.12 4.75
N THR A 227 -15.68 -12.04 5.19
CA THR A 227 -15.26 -12.18 6.59
C THR A 227 -13.86 -11.64 6.88
N ALA A 228 -13.05 -11.37 5.87
CA ALA A 228 -11.62 -11.07 5.93
C ALA A 228 -10.79 -12.20 6.58
N ARG A 229 -11.33 -13.42 6.66
CA ARG A 229 -10.57 -14.60 7.08
C ARG A 229 -9.44 -14.84 6.11
N THR A 230 -8.23 -14.95 6.63
CA THR A 230 -7.01 -15.02 5.82
C THR A 230 -6.26 -16.31 6.08
N VAL A 231 -5.80 -16.94 5.00
CA VAL A 231 -4.93 -18.11 5.02
C VAL A 231 -3.69 -17.86 4.19
N LEU A 232 -2.51 -18.17 4.72
CA LEU A 232 -1.24 -18.09 4.01
C LEU A 232 -0.77 -19.51 3.66
N PHE A 233 -0.67 -19.81 2.37
CA PHE A 233 -0.11 -21.05 1.87
C PHE A 233 1.36 -20.83 1.51
N GLY A 234 2.26 -21.41 2.28
CA GLY A 234 3.69 -21.38 1.99
C GLY A 234 4.06 -22.40 0.94
N ILE A 235 4.63 -21.97 -0.17
CA ILE A 235 5.07 -22.82 -1.28
C ILE A 235 6.59 -22.96 -1.20
N PRO A 236 7.13 -24.16 -0.96
CA PRO A 236 8.57 -24.36 -0.90
C PRO A 236 9.23 -24.10 -2.24
N ARG A 237 10.35 -23.42 -2.23
CA ARG A 237 11.14 -23.11 -3.42
C ARG A 237 11.80 -24.35 -4.03
N ASN A 238 12.02 -25.39 -3.21
CA ASN A 238 12.74 -26.61 -3.54
C ASN A 238 11.83 -27.76 -4.00
N ILE A 239 10.52 -27.53 -4.12
CA ILE A 239 9.64 -28.54 -4.71
C ILE A 239 9.96 -28.77 -6.18
N ILE A 240 9.83 -30.02 -6.59
CA ILE A 240 10.21 -30.53 -7.92
C ILE A 240 8.98 -31.11 -8.60
N ASN A 241 9.00 -31.14 -9.93
CA ASN A 241 7.97 -31.73 -10.75
C ASN A 241 6.60 -31.05 -10.59
N VAL A 242 6.63 -29.71 -10.51
CA VAL A 242 5.43 -28.88 -10.38
C VAL A 242 4.60 -28.87 -11.66
N PRO A 243 3.27 -28.83 -11.57
CA PRO A 243 2.40 -28.74 -12.75
C PRO A 243 2.61 -27.41 -13.47
N LEU A 244 2.39 -27.39 -14.77
CA LEU A 244 2.48 -26.21 -15.61
C LEU A 244 1.15 -25.95 -16.31
N PRO A 245 0.84 -24.70 -16.66
CA PRO A 245 -0.28 -24.37 -17.53
C PRO A 245 -0.20 -25.13 -18.87
N PRO A 246 -1.33 -25.42 -19.53
CA PRO A 246 -1.37 -26.26 -20.73
C PRO A 246 -0.44 -25.80 -21.85
N GLU A 247 -0.23 -24.50 -22.03
CA GLU A 247 0.68 -23.95 -23.02
C GLU A 247 2.15 -24.30 -22.75
N SER A 248 2.59 -24.18 -21.50
CA SER A 248 3.96 -24.45 -21.06
C SER A 248 4.20 -25.92 -20.75
N ALA A 249 3.16 -26.67 -20.41
CA ALA A 249 3.22 -28.11 -20.15
C ALA A 249 3.78 -28.90 -21.35
N LYS A 250 3.58 -28.39 -22.56
CA LYS A 250 4.08 -28.98 -23.82
C LYS A 250 5.62 -29.04 -23.89
N ALA A 251 6.31 -28.29 -23.05
CA ALA A 251 7.79 -28.31 -22.98
C ALA A 251 8.31 -29.62 -22.38
N PHE A 252 7.49 -30.38 -21.65
CA PHE A 252 7.87 -31.55 -20.90
C PHE A 252 6.91 -32.72 -21.14
N SER A 253 7.46 -33.95 -21.27
CA SER A 253 6.69 -35.14 -21.61
C SER A 253 5.58 -35.49 -20.61
N ASN A 254 5.77 -35.13 -19.33
CA ASN A 254 4.79 -35.35 -18.27
C ASN A 254 3.96 -34.09 -17.92
N GLY A 255 4.14 -32.99 -18.65
CA GLY A 255 3.45 -31.71 -18.43
C GLY A 255 3.89 -30.97 -17.18
N ARG A 256 5.05 -31.29 -16.59
CA ARG A 256 5.52 -30.74 -15.33
C ARG A 256 6.96 -30.27 -15.43
N TYR A 257 7.29 -29.23 -14.66
CA TYR A 257 8.65 -28.74 -14.57
C TYR A 257 9.51 -29.64 -13.68
N PRO A 258 10.58 -30.28 -14.23
CA PRO A 258 11.28 -31.35 -13.52
C PRO A 258 12.31 -30.89 -12.49
N GLU A 259 12.64 -29.60 -12.48
CA GLU A 259 13.64 -29.00 -11.59
C GLU A 259 13.00 -28.27 -10.39
N LEU A 260 13.83 -27.64 -9.56
CA LEU A 260 13.37 -26.84 -8.43
C LEU A 260 12.49 -25.68 -8.88
N LEU A 261 11.36 -25.46 -8.22
CA LEU A 261 10.41 -24.41 -8.57
C LEU A 261 11.06 -23.02 -8.68
N ASN A 262 12.02 -22.67 -7.80
CA ASN A 262 12.68 -21.38 -7.83
C ASN A 262 13.59 -21.16 -9.07
N SER A 263 13.89 -22.19 -9.84
CA SER A 263 14.63 -22.08 -11.11
C SER A 263 13.72 -21.86 -12.31
N LEU A 264 12.41 -22.08 -12.17
CA LEU A 264 11.44 -21.97 -13.26
C LEU A 264 11.41 -20.59 -13.91
N TYR A 265 11.55 -19.53 -13.10
CA TYR A 265 11.59 -18.16 -13.60
C TYR A 265 12.70 -17.96 -14.65
N VAL A 266 13.93 -18.31 -14.28
CA VAL A 266 15.09 -18.17 -15.17
C VAL A 266 15.01 -19.13 -16.37
N TYR A 267 14.52 -20.34 -16.12
CA TYR A 267 14.29 -21.32 -17.18
C TYR A 267 13.33 -20.78 -18.25
N ALA A 268 12.22 -20.19 -17.83
CA ALA A 268 11.20 -19.65 -18.74
C ALA A 268 11.75 -18.53 -19.63
N LEU A 269 12.59 -17.63 -19.10
CA LEU A 269 13.24 -16.57 -19.87
C LEU A 269 14.16 -17.12 -20.96
N GLY A 270 14.81 -18.25 -20.72
CA GLY A 270 15.69 -18.94 -21.69
C GLY A 270 14.93 -19.75 -22.74
N HIS A 271 13.62 -19.96 -22.59
CA HIS A 271 12.84 -20.86 -23.45
C HIS A 271 11.56 -20.21 -24.01
N PRO A 272 11.66 -19.09 -24.76
CA PRO A 272 10.50 -18.28 -25.19
C PRO A 272 9.50 -19.04 -26.08
N ARG A 273 9.91 -20.14 -26.69
CA ARG A 273 9.02 -20.99 -27.48
C ARG A 273 7.88 -21.62 -26.68
N TYR A 274 8.16 -21.98 -25.42
CA TYR A 274 7.20 -22.62 -24.52
C TYR A 274 6.69 -21.69 -23.43
N PHE A 275 7.38 -20.57 -23.23
CA PHE A 275 7.08 -19.58 -22.22
C PHE A 275 7.07 -18.19 -22.88
N PRO A 276 5.97 -17.84 -23.58
CA PRO A 276 5.84 -16.57 -24.25
C PRO A 276 5.68 -15.44 -23.22
N GLY A 277 6.01 -14.19 -23.63
CA GLY A 277 5.80 -12.98 -22.80
C GLY A 277 7.06 -12.16 -22.55
N GLY A 278 8.17 -12.45 -23.25
CA GLY A 278 9.41 -11.67 -23.13
C GLY A 278 9.91 -11.61 -21.69
N GLU A 279 10.13 -10.41 -21.16
CA GLU A 279 10.62 -10.19 -19.79
C GLU A 279 9.62 -10.69 -18.71
N ALA A 280 8.34 -10.75 -19.05
CA ALA A 280 7.29 -11.25 -18.15
C ALA A 280 7.17 -12.79 -18.15
N ALA A 281 7.82 -13.50 -19.07
CA ALA A 281 7.70 -14.96 -19.23
C ALA A 281 8.01 -15.72 -17.94
N GLY A 282 9.04 -15.29 -17.19
CA GLY A 282 9.42 -15.90 -15.93
C GLY A 282 8.33 -15.80 -14.86
N PHE A 283 7.72 -14.62 -14.72
CA PHE A 283 6.61 -14.42 -13.78
C PHE A 283 5.37 -15.20 -14.19
N ARG A 284 5.03 -15.16 -15.48
CA ARG A 284 3.90 -15.95 -16.00
C ARG A 284 4.04 -17.44 -15.72
N ALA A 285 5.23 -17.99 -15.98
CA ALA A 285 5.52 -19.40 -15.75
C ALA A 285 5.38 -19.77 -14.26
N LEU A 286 5.97 -18.96 -13.38
CA LEU A 286 5.95 -19.19 -11.94
C LEU A 286 4.52 -19.05 -11.38
N THR A 287 3.82 -18.00 -11.75
CA THR A 287 2.43 -17.75 -11.33
C THR A 287 1.50 -18.86 -11.80
N GLY A 288 1.62 -19.25 -13.07
CA GLY A 288 0.83 -20.34 -13.63
C GLY A 288 1.12 -21.69 -12.96
N ALA A 289 2.39 -22.02 -12.72
CA ALA A 289 2.76 -23.26 -12.03
C ALA A 289 2.19 -23.32 -10.60
N ILE A 290 2.25 -22.21 -9.87
CA ILE A 290 1.69 -22.12 -8.51
C ILE A 290 0.17 -22.23 -8.55
N GLN A 291 -0.49 -21.54 -9.49
CA GLN A 291 -1.94 -21.61 -9.69
C GLN A 291 -2.39 -23.06 -9.96
N GLU A 292 -1.71 -23.78 -10.87
CA GLU A 292 -1.98 -25.20 -11.15
C GLU A 292 -1.71 -26.09 -9.93
N LEU A 293 -0.69 -25.77 -9.13
CA LEU A 293 -0.37 -26.53 -7.92
C LEU A 293 -1.44 -26.39 -6.84
N VAL A 294 -1.86 -25.17 -6.54
CA VAL A 294 -2.83 -24.88 -5.46
C VAL A 294 -4.27 -25.16 -5.90
N GLY A 295 -4.56 -25.14 -7.20
CA GLY A 295 -5.87 -25.42 -7.78
C GLY A 295 -6.91 -24.34 -7.50
N VAL A 296 -6.48 -23.09 -7.34
CA VAL A 296 -7.33 -21.90 -7.22
C VAL A 296 -6.79 -20.77 -8.11
N PRO A 297 -7.65 -19.95 -8.71
CA PRO A 297 -7.21 -18.82 -9.51
C PRO A 297 -6.46 -17.82 -8.64
N LEU A 298 -5.46 -17.16 -9.21
CA LEU A 298 -4.73 -16.07 -8.58
C LEU A 298 -5.21 -14.74 -9.17
N ASP A 299 -5.61 -13.81 -8.32
CA ASP A 299 -6.16 -12.50 -8.71
C ASP A 299 -5.06 -11.46 -8.89
N GLY A 300 -3.90 -11.68 -8.29
CA GLY A 300 -2.79 -10.76 -8.39
C GLY A 300 -1.47 -11.34 -7.91
N VAL A 301 -0.40 -10.69 -8.36
CA VAL A 301 0.98 -11.00 -7.95
C VAL A 301 1.60 -9.74 -7.36
N LEU A 302 2.31 -9.91 -6.27
CA LEU A 302 3.08 -8.87 -5.61
C LEU A 302 4.52 -9.36 -5.43
N VAL A 303 5.47 -8.67 -6.03
CA VAL A 303 6.91 -8.97 -5.93
C VAL A 303 7.58 -7.87 -5.14
N VAL A 304 8.35 -8.26 -4.13
CA VAL A 304 9.13 -7.34 -3.29
C VAL A 304 10.58 -7.79 -3.32
N ASN A 305 11.51 -6.87 -3.61
CA ASN A 305 12.93 -7.16 -3.51
C ASN A 305 13.46 -6.97 -2.07
N LEU A 306 14.71 -7.35 -1.81
CA LEU A 306 15.31 -7.29 -0.47
C LEU A 306 15.34 -5.86 0.09
N THR A 307 15.72 -4.88 -0.74
CA THR A 307 15.76 -3.47 -0.34
C THR A 307 14.37 -2.96 0.02
N GLY A 308 13.38 -3.25 -0.82
CA GLY A 308 12.00 -2.85 -0.57
C GLY A 308 11.40 -3.46 0.69
N PHE A 309 11.78 -4.69 1.02
CA PHE A 309 11.39 -5.30 2.28
C PHE A 309 11.97 -4.54 3.49
N VAL A 310 13.28 -4.25 3.48
CA VAL A 310 13.95 -3.48 4.55
C VAL A 310 13.31 -2.11 4.70
N ASP A 311 13.21 -1.38 3.59
CA ASP A 311 12.67 -0.02 3.59
C ASP A 311 11.20 0.05 4.03
N LEU A 312 10.40 -0.96 3.66
CA LEU A 312 9.00 -1.07 4.11
C LEU A 312 8.93 -1.23 5.64
N ILE A 313 9.72 -2.14 6.21
CA ILE A 313 9.73 -2.36 7.66
C ILE A 313 10.20 -1.11 8.40
N ASP A 314 11.23 -0.43 7.90
CA ASP A 314 11.72 0.82 8.50
C ASP A 314 10.71 1.96 8.36
N ALA A 315 10.03 2.05 7.23
CA ALA A 315 8.99 3.06 7.02
C ALA A 315 7.80 2.90 7.99
N VAL A 316 7.43 1.66 8.34
CA VAL A 316 6.39 1.43 9.36
C VAL A 316 6.90 1.62 10.78
N GLY A 317 8.22 1.74 10.98
CA GLY A 317 8.84 2.01 12.28
C GLY A 317 9.36 0.77 12.99
N GLY A 318 9.73 -0.26 12.24
CA GLY A 318 10.20 -1.56 12.74
C GLY A 318 9.05 -2.52 13.04
N LEU A 319 9.38 -3.76 13.33
CA LEU A 319 8.44 -4.86 13.46
C LEU A 319 8.62 -5.58 14.81
N TRP A 320 7.57 -5.66 15.62
CA TRP A 320 7.52 -6.50 16.79
C TRP A 320 7.21 -7.94 16.41
N ILE A 321 8.12 -8.85 16.67
CA ILE A 321 7.92 -10.28 16.45
C ILE A 321 8.01 -11.04 17.76
N ASP A 322 7.33 -12.18 17.85
CA ASP A 322 7.46 -13.17 18.90
C ASP A 322 8.16 -14.40 18.30
N ALA A 323 9.46 -14.49 18.52
CA ALA A 323 10.26 -15.59 18.01
C ALA A 323 10.01 -16.84 18.87
N PRO A 324 9.48 -17.94 18.31
CA PRO A 324 9.11 -19.13 19.09
C PRO A 324 10.35 -19.86 19.67
N TYR A 325 11.51 -19.66 19.09
CA TYR A 325 12.80 -20.20 19.51
C TYR A 325 13.93 -19.27 19.11
N SER A 326 15.08 -19.41 19.77
CA SER A 326 16.27 -18.66 19.39
C SER A 326 16.81 -19.10 18.04
N LEU A 327 17.30 -18.15 17.27
CA LEU A 327 17.94 -18.36 15.97
C LEU A 327 19.40 -17.89 16.05
N TYR A 328 20.29 -18.76 15.63
CA TYR A 328 21.73 -18.47 15.50
C TYR A 328 22.19 -18.85 14.11
N ASP A 329 22.86 -17.95 13.40
CA ASP A 329 23.40 -18.19 12.06
C ASP A 329 24.75 -17.47 11.95
N ASP A 330 25.84 -18.23 11.92
CA ASP A 330 27.21 -17.72 11.86
C ASP A 330 27.74 -17.60 10.42
N GLN A 331 26.91 -17.91 9.43
CA GLN A 331 27.25 -17.84 8.01
C GLN A 331 26.20 -17.04 7.20
N TYR A 332 25.56 -16.08 7.85
CA TYR A 332 24.61 -15.24 7.14
C TYR A 332 25.32 -14.41 6.07
N PRO A 333 24.87 -14.47 4.78
CA PRO A 333 25.52 -13.75 3.69
C PRO A 333 25.36 -12.24 3.84
N SER A 334 26.45 -11.52 3.92
CA SER A 334 26.53 -10.05 3.87
C SER A 334 27.32 -9.61 2.64
N GLY A 335 27.15 -8.36 2.19
CA GLY A 335 27.83 -7.83 1.01
C GLY A 335 29.37 -7.94 1.06
N ALA A 336 29.96 -8.02 2.24
CA ALA A 336 31.41 -8.14 2.48
C ALA A 336 31.84 -9.57 2.85
N GLY A 337 30.92 -10.57 2.84
CA GLY A 337 31.25 -11.94 3.24
C GLY A 337 30.13 -12.59 4.06
N GLN A 338 30.46 -13.13 5.22
CA GLN A 338 29.51 -13.73 6.15
C GLN A 338 29.55 -13.02 7.49
N ILE A 339 28.39 -12.88 8.13
CA ILE A 339 28.27 -12.34 9.48
C ILE A 339 27.52 -13.33 10.37
N THR A 340 27.69 -13.18 11.67
CA THR A 340 26.91 -13.90 12.66
C THR A 340 25.68 -13.09 13.03
N VAL A 341 24.51 -13.70 12.94
CA VAL A 341 23.24 -13.13 13.42
C VAL A 341 22.67 -13.98 14.54
N TYR A 342 22.09 -13.33 15.54
CA TYR A 342 21.48 -14.00 16.69
C TYR A 342 20.19 -13.30 17.10
N PHE A 343 19.11 -14.07 17.18
CA PHE A 343 17.80 -13.62 17.65
C PHE A 343 17.36 -14.50 18.81
N PRO A 344 17.19 -13.95 20.02
CA PRO A 344 16.69 -14.73 21.15
C PRO A 344 15.21 -15.12 20.94
N ALA A 345 14.78 -16.18 21.62
CA ALA A 345 13.37 -16.51 21.70
C ALA A 345 12.58 -15.43 22.45
N GLY A 346 11.32 -15.23 22.06
CA GLY A 346 10.42 -14.29 22.70
C GLY A 346 10.23 -13.00 21.89
N CYS A 347 9.65 -12.02 22.58
CA CYS A 347 9.22 -10.77 21.95
C CYS A 347 10.38 -9.79 21.79
N GLN A 348 10.61 -9.33 20.57
CA GLN A 348 11.65 -8.36 20.23
C GLN A 348 11.21 -7.45 19.11
N LYS A 349 11.75 -6.24 19.05
CA LYS A 349 11.52 -5.30 17.98
C LYS A 349 12.68 -5.36 17.01
N LEU A 350 12.40 -5.60 15.74
CA LEU A 350 13.37 -5.67 14.66
C LEU A 350 13.23 -4.45 13.75
N ASP A 351 14.35 -3.90 13.31
CA ASP A 351 14.38 -2.99 12.17
C ASP A 351 14.26 -3.76 10.84
N GLY A 352 14.32 -3.05 9.71
CA GLY A 352 14.18 -3.69 8.40
C GLY A 352 15.29 -4.68 8.09
N THR A 353 16.54 -4.38 8.46
CA THR A 353 17.69 -5.26 8.25
C THR A 353 17.58 -6.49 9.12
N GLU A 354 17.33 -6.33 10.40
CA GLU A 354 17.15 -7.43 11.37
C GLU A 354 15.96 -8.34 10.98
N ALA A 355 14.86 -7.75 10.52
CA ALA A 355 13.69 -8.51 10.05
C ALA A 355 14.03 -9.34 8.79
N LEU A 356 14.84 -8.78 7.88
CA LEU A 356 15.33 -9.51 6.71
C LEU A 356 16.29 -10.65 7.10
N GLU A 357 17.22 -10.40 8.00
CA GLU A 357 18.15 -11.40 8.53
C GLU A 357 17.38 -12.54 9.19
N TYR A 358 16.41 -12.24 10.06
CA TYR A 358 15.53 -13.23 10.68
C TYR A 358 14.75 -14.07 9.66
N ALA A 359 14.19 -13.43 8.63
CA ALA A 359 13.40 -14.10 7.60
C ALA A 359 14.24 -14.93 6.62
N ARG A 360 15.56 -14.65 6.46
CA ARG A 360 16.42 -15.29 5.46
C ARG A 360 17.42 -16.28 6.03
N SER A 361 17.75 -16.18 7.30
CA SER A 361 18.75 -17.04 7.96
C SER A 361 18.44 -18.52 7.74
N ARG A 362 19.48 -19.36 7.51
CA ARG A 362 19.34 -20.79 7.19
C ARG A 362 20.38 -21.69 7.80
N HIS A 363 21.57 -21.20 8.14
CA HIS A 363 22.69 -22.07 8.47
C HIS A 363 22.41 -23.01 9.65
N SER A 364 21.67 -22.57 10.66
CA SER A 364 21.28 -23.40 11.82
C SER A 364 19.88 -24.05 11.66
N SER A 365 19.26 -23.96 10.47
CA SER A 365 17.89 -24.43 10.25
C SER A 365 17.64 -24.85 8.79
N ASP A 366 16.61 -25.65 8.57
CA ASP A 366 16.19 -26.05 7.25
C ASP A 366 15.40 -24.95 6.50
N ASP A 367 15.10 -25.20 5.23
CA ASP A 367 14.34 -24.30 4.37
C ASP A 367 12.89 -24.09 4.86
N TYR A 368 12.31 -25.10 5.50
CA TYR A 368 10.95 -25.06 6.03
C TYR A 368 10.86 -24.19 7.30
N SER A 369 11.86 -24.23 8.16
CA SER A 369 11.99 -23.34 9.31
C SER A 369 12.09 -21.88 8.86
N ARG A 370 12.82 -21.59 7.78
CA ARG A 370 12.86 -20.27 7.14
C ARG A 370 11.48 -19.83 6.67
N MET A 371 10.73 -20.68 5.95
CA MET A 371 9.36 -20.37 5.53
C MET A 371 8.46 -20.06 6.72
N GLY A 372 8.59 -20.78 7.83
CA GLY A 372 7.88 -20.48 9.07
C GLY A 372 8.18 -19.08 9.60
N ARG A 373 9.46 -18.65 9.60
CA ARG A 373 9.86 -17.29 10.00
C ARG A 373 9.30 -16.21 9.07
N GLN A 374 9.29 -16.46 7.76
CA GLN A 374 8.66 -15.54 6.80
C GLN A 374 7.16 -15.34 7.10
N GLN A 375 6.45 -16.38 7.46
CA GLN A 375 5.04 -16.27 7.86
C GLN A 375 4.87 -15.53 9.19
N ILE A 376 5.79 -15.72 10.17
CA ILE A 376 5.79 -14.94 11.41
C ILE A 376 5.93 -13.45 11.12
N VAL A 377 6.86 -13.08 10.24
CA VAL A 377 7.07 -11.68 9.82
C VAL A 377 5.84 -11.10 9.14
N LEU A 378 5.21 -11.81 8.20
CA LEU A 378 3.98 -11.35 7.53
C LEU A 378 2.82 -11.17 8.51
N LYS A 379 2.63 -12.11 9.44
CA LYS A 379 1.62 -11.98 10.50
C LYS A 379 1.88 -10.80 11.43
N ALA A 380 3.14 -10.58 11.78
CA ALA A 380 3.55 -9.46 12.61
C ALA A 380 3.29 -8.13 11.89
N LEU A 381 3.62 -8.05 10.60
CA LEU A 381 3.32 -6.90 9.75
C LEU A 381 1.81 -6.64 9.70
N ALA A 382 1.00 -7.66 9.39
CA ALA A 382 -0.46 -7.53 9.32
C ALA A 382 -1.09 -7.07 10.66
N ARG A 383 -0.49 -7.42 11.80
CA ARG A 383 -0.95 -6.99 13.15
C ARG A 383 -0.63 -5.53 13.45
N GLN A 384 0.44 -4.99 12.87
CA GLN A 384 1.01 -3.69 13.21
C GLN A 384 0.70 -2.60 12.19
N LEU A 385 0.21 -2.97 11.01
CA LEU A 385 -0.23 -2.00 10.01
C LEU A 385 -1.50 -1.29 10.51
N ASP A 386 -1.35 -0.01 10.85
CA ASP A 386 -2.47 0.91 11.09
C ASP A 386 -2.54 1.89 9.90
N PRO A 387 -3.58 1.79 9.06
CA PRO A 387 -3.70 2.65 7.89
C PRO A 387 -3.70 4.15 8.22
N ILE A 388 -4.20 4.54 9.39
CA ILE A 388 -4.23 5.95 9.81
C ILE A 388 -2.82 6.41 10.21
N ALA A 389 -2.10 5.61 10.99
CA ALA A 389 -0.73 5.90 11.39
C ALA A 389 0.24 5.94 10.20
N LEU A 390 -0.13 5.31 9.09
CA LEU A 390 0.66 5.31 7.85
C LEU A 390 0.42 6.53 6.97
N LEU A 391 -0.68 7.27 7.12
CA LEU A 391 -0.97 8.44 6.28
C LEU A 391 0.19 9.45 6.18
N PRO A 392 0.87 9.86 7.27
CA PRO A 392 2.02 10.76 7.17
C PRO A 392 3.24 10.15 6.48
N LYS A 393 3.29 8.81 6.39
CA LYS A 393 4.41 8.04 5.83
C LYS A 393 4.17 7.64 4.38
N VAL A 394 2.98 7.91 3.84
CA VAL A 394 2.60 7.54 2.46
C VAL A 394 3.62 8.01 1.43
N PRO A 395 4.14 9.24 1.44
CA PRO A 395 5.14 9.66 0.45
C PRO A 395 6.37 8.75 0.45
N LYS A 396 6.91 8.45 1.64
CA LYS A 396 8.07 7.56 1.78
C LYS A 396 7.75 6.12 1.34
N LEU A 397 6.57 5.60 1.68
CA LEU A 397 6.12 4.27 1.27
C LEU A 397 5.95 4.17 -0.25
N LEU A 398 5.48 5.23 -0.89
CA LEU A 398 5.35 5.27 -2.35
C LEU A 398 6.71 5.33 -3.05
N ASP A 399 7.69 6.06 -2.50
CA ASP A 399 9.06 6.07 -3.02
C ASP A 399 9.71 4.69 -2.93
N VAL A 400 9.59 4.03 -1.77
CA VAL A 400 10.04 2.65 -1.58
C VAL A 400 9.38 1.70 -2.58
N ALA A 401 8.07 1.79 -2.73
CA ALA A 401 7.30 0.92 -3.59
C ALA A 401 7.67 1.11 -5.07
N ARG A 402 7.90 2.35 -5.52
CA ARG A 402 8.25 2.65 -6.92
C ARG A 402 9.46 1.87 -7.42
N ASP A 403 10.49 1.75 -6.61
CA ASP A 403 11.79 1.20 -7.03
C ASP A 403 11.96 -0.27 -6.62
N ASN A 404 11.12 -0.77 -5.72
CA ASN A 404 11.33 -2.05 -5.04
C ASN A 404 10.12 -3.01 -5.06
N LEU A 405 8.98 -2.56 -5.59
CA LEU A 405 7.76 -3.33 -5.64
C LEU A 405 7.23 -3.40 -7.07
N TRP A 406 6.81 -4.59 -7.47
CA TRP A 406 6.14 -4.82 -8.74
C TRP A 406 4.85 -5.62 -8.50
N THR A 407 3.77 -5.24 -9.19
CA THR A 407 2.47 -5.88 -9.02
C THR A 407 1.65 -5.90 -10.30
N THR A 408 0.81 -6.93 -10.45
CA THR A 408 -0.23 -7.01 -11.49
C THR A 408 -1.55 -6.41 -11.04
N ILE A 409 -1.65 -5.97 -9.79
CA ILE A 409 -2.87 -5.38 -9.24
C ILE A 409 -3.17 -4.07 -9.97
N ASP A 410 -4.41 -3.93 -10.45
CA ASP A 410 -4.85 -2.67 -11.05
C ASP A 410 -4.86 -1.56 -9.98
N GLN A 411 -4.38 -0.39 -10.37
CA GLN A 411 -4.32 0.76 -9.48
C GLN A 411 -5.71 1.17 -8.95
N ASN A 412 -6.75 0.98 -9.74
CA ASN A 412 -8.11 1.27 -9.32
C ASN A 412 -8.62 0.34 -8.22
N GLU A 413 -7.99 -0.83 -8.04
CA GLU A 413 -8.35 -1.81 -7.02
C GLU A 413 -7.63 -1.60 -5.68
N VAL A 414 -6.60 -0.76 -5.64
CA VAL A 414 -5.79 -0.57 -4.42
C VAL A 414 -6.62 -0.09 -3.24
N ALA A 415 -7.59 0.78 -3.49
CA ALA A 415 -8.48 1.26 -2.42
C ALA A 415 -9.36 0.14 -1.86
N ASN A 416 -9.94 -0.70 -2.73
CA ASN A 416 -10.73 -1.86 -2.33
C ASN A 416 -9.88 -2.85 -1.53
N LEU A 417 -8.65 -3.10 -1.98
CA LEU A 417 -7.69 -3.96 -1.29
C LEU A 417 -7.27 -3.39 0.07
N ALA A 418 -7.05 -2.08 0.17
CA ALA A 418 -6.72 -1.43 1.45
C ALA A 418 -7.86 -1.55 2.46
N VAL A 419 -9.11 -1.42 2.00
CA VAL A 419 -10.32 -1.64 2.83
C VAL A 419 -10.39 -3.08 3.32
N LEU A 420 -10.17 -4.05 2.44
CA LEU A 420 -10.17 -5.47 2.82
C LEU A 420 -9.01 -5.77 3.78
N ALA A 421 -7.80 -5.29 3.50
CA ALA A 421 -6.63 -5.47 4.35
C ALA A 421 -6.83 -4.88 5.76
N ALA A 422 -7.51 -3.74 5.89
CA ALA A 422 -7.83 -3.13 7.19
C ALA A 422 -8.78 -3.99 8.06
N ARG A 423 -9.50 -4.94 7.46
CA ARG A 423 -10.40 -5.88 8.15
C ARG A 423 -9.69 -7.16 8.58
N VAL A 424 -8.52 -7.46 8.01
CA VAL A 424 -7.77 -8.68 8.33
C VAL A 424 -7.28 -8.62 9.78
N ASP A 425 -7.66 -9.61 10.60
CA ASP A 425 -7.06 -9.79 11.92
C ASP A 425 -5.77 -10.62 11.81
N GLY A 426 -4.65 -9.96 11.92
CA GLY A 426 -3.33 -10.61 11.86
C GLY A 426 -3.11 -11.72 12.90
N ARG A 427 -3.95 -11.81 13.96
CA ARG A 427 -3.91 -12.88 14.96
C ARG A 427 -4.64 -14.13 14.50
N ALA A 428 -5.67 -13.95 13.69
CA ALA A 428 -6.51 -15.03 13.16
C ALA A 428 -5.98 -15.59 11.84
N ILE A 429 -4.87 -15.07 11.31
CA ILE A 429 -4.27 -15.57 10.07
C ILE A 429 -3.82 -17.03 10.27
N GLN A 430 -4.43 -17.93 9.50
CA GLN A 430 -4.01 -19.32 9.42
C GLN A 430 -2.81 -19.48 8.50
N THR A 431 -1.99 -20.49 8.76
CA THR A 431 -0.84 -20.82 7.90
C THR A 431 -0.84 -22.29 7.55
N VAL A 432 -0.60 -22.58 6.30
CA VAL A 432 -0.49 -23.94 5.75
C VAL A 432 0.82 -24.02 4.98
N MET A 433 1.65 -24.97 5.35
CA MET A 433 2.93 -25.22 4.68
C MET A 433 2.81 -26.45 3.78
N ILE A 434 3.12 -26.28 2.49
CA ILE A 434 3.15 -27.40 1.55
C ILE A 434 4.52 -28.07 1.67
N GLN A 435 4.69 -28.90 2.70
CA GLN A 435 6.00 -29.46 3.07
C GLN A 435 5.89 -30.89 3.61
N PRO A 436 7.00 -31.68 3.60
CA PRO A 436 7.07 -32.94 4.30
C PRO A 436 6.72 -32.82 5.80
N PRO A 437 6.17 -33.87 6.42
CA PRO A 437 5.84 -35.17 5.81
C PRO A 437 4.50 -35.20 5.06
N THR A 438 3.68 -34.14 5.16
CA THR A 438 2.32 -34.11 4.58
C THR A 438 2.37 -34.09 3.05
N PHE A 439 3.28 -33.32 2.47
CA PHE A 439 3.50 -33.20 1.04
C PHE A 439 4.96 -33.48 0.71
N PRO A 440 5.25 -34.38 -0.27
CA PRO A 440 6.62 -34.67 -0.66
C PRO A 440 7.24 -33.50 -1.45
N GLU A 441 8.58 -33.42 -1.44
CA GLU A 441 9.29 -32.44 -2.28
C GLU A 441 9.17 -32.75 -3.77
N PHE A 442 9.17 -34.02 -4.14
CA PHE A 442 8.90 -34.47 -5.51
C PHE A 442 7.41 -34.71 -5.68
N LEU A 443 6.77 -33.86 -6.49
CA LEU A 443 5.32 -33.94 -6.71
C LEU A 443 4.96 -34.94 -7.80
N ASP A 444 4.13 -35.89 -7.44
CA ASP A 444 3.41 -36.75 -8.37
C ASP A 444 1.94 -36.29 -8.55
N LYS A 445 1.20 -36.96 -9.40
CA LYS A 445 -0.20 -36.61 -9.65
C LYS A 445 -1.09 -36.75 -8.40
N ALA A 446 -0.75 -37.65 -7.48
CA ALA A 446 -1.52 -37.85 -6.24
C ALA A 446 -1.24 -36.76 -5.22
N SER A 447 0.03 -36.34 -5.05
CA SER A 447 0.41 -35.26 -4.16
C SER A 447 -0.11 -33.92 -4.63
N ILE A 448 -0.12 -33.64 -5.95
CA ILE A 448 -0.74 -32.42 -6.50
C ILE A 448 -2.23 -32.38 -6.15
N ARG A 449 -2.97 -33.46 -6.40
CA ARG A 449 -4.39 -33.55 -6.01
C ARG A 449 -4.61 -33.41 -4.51
N ARG A 450 -3.68 -33.89 -3.69
CA ARG A 450 -3.75 -33.72 -2.23
C ARG A 450 -3.56 -32.26 -1.83
N VAL A 451 -2.61 -31.54 -2.45
CA VAL A 451 -2.44 -30.08 -2.24
C VAL A 451 -3.74 -29.36 -2.58
N GLN A 452 -4.28 -29.58 -3.79
CA GLN A 452 -5.52 -28.95 -4.25
C GLN A 452 -6.71 -29.29 -3.35
N ALA A 453 -6.84 -30.53 -2.90
CA ALA A 453 -7.91 -30.94 -1.98
C ALA A 453 -7.76 -30.24 -0.61
N THR A 454 -6.53 -30.11 -0.09
CA THR A 454 -6.26 -29.40 1.17
C THR A 454 -6.61 -27.94 1.06
N VAL A 455 -6.19 -27.29 -0.04
CA VAL A 455 -6.51 -25.87 -0.27
C VAL A 455 -8.03 -25.69 -0.31
N ARG A 456 -8.76 -26.50 -1.09
CA ARG A 456 -10.22 -26.45 -1.16
C ARG A 456 -10.90 -26.67 0.19
N SER A 457 -10.49 -27.71 0.95
CA SER A 457 -11.10 -28.01 2.25
C SER A 457 -10.99 -26.85 3.27
N ILE A 458 -9.94 -26.05 3.16
CA ILE A 458 -9.77 -24.87 4.03
C ILE A 458 -10.70 -23.75 3.58
N PHE A 459 -10.98 -23.64 2.28
CA PHE A 459 -11.92 -22.65 1.75
C PHE A 459 -13.36 -23.01 2.10
N ASP A 460 -13.72 -24.30 2.00
CA ASP A 460 -15.06 -24.81 2.27
C ASP A 460 -15.36 -24.92 3.77
N ALA A 461 -14.33 -24.95 4.62
CA ALA A 461 -14.52 -25.02 6.06
C ALA A 461 -15.24 -23.77 6.58
N ALA A 462 -16.39 -23.98 7.21
CA ALA A 462 -17.08 -22.91 7.96
C ALA A 462 -16.09 -22.20 8.89
N PRO A 463 -16.26 -20.87 9.14
CA PRO A 463 -15.38 -20.15 10.06
C PRO A 463 -15.35 -20.91 11.39
N SER A 464 -14.20 -21.49 11.73
CA SER A 464 -14.06 -22.14 13.04
C SER A 464 -14.30 -21.06 14.10
N ALA A 465 -15.24 -21.31 14.99
CA ALA A 465 -15.51 -20.48 16.13
C ALA A 465 -14.18 -20.22 16.87
N GLY A 466 -13.70 -18.98 16.80
CA GLY A 466 -12.58 -18.40 17.53
C GLY A 466 -11.28 -19.23 17.70
N PRO A 467 -10.17 -18.59 17.95
CA PRO A 467 -8.94 -19.32 18.26
C PRO A 467 -9.19 -20.23 19.46
N SER A 468 -8.82 -21.50 19.31
CA SER A 468 -8.76 -22.44 20.44
C SER A 468 -8.06 -21.75 21.62
N PRO A 469 -8.56 -21.87 22.86
CA PRO A 469 -7.94 -21.21 24.00
C PRO A 469 -6.45 -21.55 24.00
N ALA A 470 -5.61 -20.50 23.99
CA ALA A 470 -4.16 -20.66 24.01
C ALA A 470 -3.77 -21.58 25.17
N PRO A 471 -2.81 -22.50 24.98
CA PRO A 471 -2.31 -23.33 26.08
C PRO A 471 -1.88 -22.41 27.23
N LYS A 472 -2.16 -22.80 28.47
CA LYS A 472 -1.96 -22.00 29.70
C LYS A 472 -0.52 -21.50 29.91
N SER A 473 0.41 -21.89 29.06
CA SER A 473 1.83 -21.50 29.04
C SER A 473 2.23 -20.68 27.81
N ALA A 474 1.28 -20.13 27.04
CA ALA A 474 1.64 -19.28 25.90
C ALA A 474 2.40 -18.03 26.38
N PRO A 475 3.55 -17.69 25.76
CA PRO A 475 4.28 -16.47 26.06
C PRO A 475 3.37 -15.27 25.92
N LYS A 476 3.57 -14.23 26.75
CA LYS A 476 2.79 -12.99 26.65
C LYS A 476 2.89 -12.44 25.23
N PRO A 477 1.78 -12.11 24.57
CA PRO A 477 1.85 -11.53 23.23
C PRO A 477 2.71 -10.26 23.25
N CYS A 478 3.50 -10.06 22.21
CA CYS A 478 4.31 -8.85 22.05
C CYS A 478 3.49 -7.58 22.33
N PRO A 479 4.05 -6.57 23.00
CA PRO A 479 3.36 -5.32 23.28
C PRO A 479 2.80 -4.74 21.99
N ARG A 480 1.59 -4.23 22.05
CA ARG A 480 1.09 -3.42 20.93
C ARG A 480 1.86 -2.12 20.91
N PRO A 481 2.23 -1.57 19.73
CA PRO A 481 2.61 -0.18 19.66
C PRO A 481 1.47 0.62 20.28
N ASN A 482 1.78 1.47 21.26
CA ASN A 482 0.77 2.35 21.83
C ASN A 482 0.14 3.14 20.70
N LYS A 483 -1.19 3.11 20.63
CA LYS A 483 -1.96 4.03 19.79
C LYS A 483 -1.70 5.42 20.36
N SER A 484 -0.70 6.13 19.82
CA SER A 484 -0.48 7.55 20.08
C SER A 484 -1.29 8.38 19.12
#